data_4993bd75fd5445218c0ed1536eb7de77
#
_entry.id   4993bd75fd5445218c0ed1536eb7de77
#
_cell.length_a   1.000
_cell.length_b   1.000
_cell.length_c   1.000
_cell.angle_alpha   90.00
_cell.angle_beta   90.00
_cell.angle_gamma   90.00
#
_symmetry.space_group_name_H-M   'P 1'
#
loop_
_entity.id
_entity.type
_entity.pdbx_description
1 polymer ?
#
loop_
_entity_poly.entity_id
_entity_poly.type
_entity_poly.pdbx_seq_one_letter_code
_entity_poly.pdbx_strand_id
1 'polypeptide(L)' 'MSTLILAEHEDGALRPATLNVVSAASQLGGDVTLLVAGQGTEAVANAAASVAGVSKVLHAG' A
#
# COMPACT_ATOMS: atom_id res chain seq x y z
N MET A 1 9.44 -7.87 -12.13
CA MET A 1 10.07 -7.16 -11.01
C MET A 1 9.01 -6.91 -9.95
N SER A 2 9.33 -7.11 -8.69
CA SER A 2 8.36 -6.80 -7.63
C SER A 2 8.90 -5.67 -6.76
N THR A 3 7.98 -4.83 -6.32
CA THR A 3 8.31 -3.66 -5.51
C THR A 3 7.57 -3.76 -4.19
N LEU A 4 8.31 -3.62 -3.10
CA LEU A 4 7.74 -3.57 -1.75
C LEU A 4 7.70 -2.12 -1.27
N ILE A 5 6.53 -1.67 -0.87
CA ILE A 5 6.33 -0.30 -0.42
C ILE A 5 5.77 -0.34 0.99
N LEU A 6 6.39 0.42 1.90
CA LEU A 6 5.83 0.60 3.23
C LEU A 6 4.71 1.63 3.14
N ALA A 7 3.49 1.21 3.43
CA ALA A 7 2.34 2.10 3.37
C ALA A 7 2.34 3.03 4.58
N GLU A 8 2.34 4.32 4.33
CA GLU A 8 2.17 5.31 5.38
C GLU A 8 0.69 5.64 5.52
N HIS A 9 0.23 5.69 6.75
CA HIS A 9 -1.18 5.94 7.02
C HIS A 9 -1.35 6.84 8.23
N GLU A 10 -2.49 7.48 8.30
CA GLU A 10 -2.86 8.37 9.39
C GLU A 10 -4.37 8.36 9.52
N ASP A 11 -4.85 8.26 10.77
CA ASP A 11 -6.30 8.25 11.06
C ASP A 11 -7.07 7.20 10.26
N GLY A 12 -6.46 6.04 10.06
CA GLY A 12 -7.12 4.94 9.36
C GLY A 12 -7.14 5.07 7.84
N ALA A 13 -6.41 6.03 7.29
CA ALA A 13 -6.38 6.25 5.85
C ALA A 13 -4.94 6.31 5.34
N LEU A 14 -4.74 5.84 4.10
CA LEU A 14 -3.44 5.91 3.46
C LEU A 14 -3.08 7.37 3.15
N ARG A 15 -1.82 7.70 3.34
CA ARG A 15 -1.34 9.04 3.02
C ARG A 15 -1.23 9.20 1.50
N PRO A 16 -1.48 10.41 0.98
CA PRO A 16 -1.37 10.66 -0.46
C PRO A 16 0.00 10.31 -1.04
N ALA A 17 1.07 10.49 -0.26
CA ALA A 17 2.42 10.14 -0.72
C ALA A 17 2.53 8.66 -1.05
N THR A 18 1.89 7.79 -0.26
CA THR A 18 1.88 6.35 -0.54
C THR A 18 1.21 6.07 -1.88
N LEU A 19 0.10 6.74 -2.17
CA LEU A 19 -0.62 6.54 -3.42
C LEU A 19 0.23 6.98 -4.62
N ASN A 20 0.98 8.06 -4.48
CA ASN A 20 1.87 8.53 -5.52
C ASN A 20 2.99 7.52 -5.80
N VAL A 21 3.55 6.93 -4.74
CA VAL A 21 4.60 5.93 -4.88
C VAL A 21 4.06 4.67 -5.55
N VAL A 22 2.85 4.24 -5.19
CA VAL A 22 2.22 3.08 -5.82
C VAL A 22 2.01 3.34 -7.31
N SER A 23 1.52 4.52 -7.67
CA SER A 23 1.29 4.87 -9.07
C SER A 23 2.61 4.82 -9.86
N ALA A 24 3.67 5.39 -9.30
CA ALA A 24 4.97 5.37 -9.96
C ALA A 24 5.50 3.94 -10.11
N ALA A 25 5.38 3.13 -9.07
CA ALA A 25 5.85 1.75 -9.11
C ALA A 25 5.07 0.92 -10.12
N SER A 26 3.75 1.11 -10.22
CA SER A 26 2.95 0.35 -11.16
C SER A 26 3.29 0.69 -12.61
N GLN A 27 3.77 1.89 -12.88
CA GLN A 27 4.18 2.29 -14.22
C GLN A 27 5.48 1.61 -14.66
N LEU A 28 6.28 1.15 -13.70
CA LEU A 28 7.50 0.40 -14.01
C LEU A 28 7.21 -1.03 -14.46
N GLY A 29 6.00 -1.49 -14.24
CA GLY A 29 5.61 -2.86 -14.52
C GLY A 29 6.02 -3.80 -13.40
N GLY A 30 5.36 -4.93 -13.30
CA GLY A 30 5.62 -5.91 -12.26
C GLY A 30 4.67 -5.77 -11.08
N ASP A 31 4.93 -6.55 -10.04
CA ASP A 31 4.05 -6.64 -8.89
C ASP A 31 4.37 -5.55 -7.86
N VAL A 32 3.34 -4.97 -7.30
CA VAL A 32 3.47 -3.99 -6.22
C VAL A 32 2.86 -4.59 -4.96
N THR A 33 3.65 -4.66 -3.89
CA THR A 33 3.22 -5.15 -2.59
C THR A 33 3.25 -3.99 -1.60
N LEU A 34 2.14 -3.74 -0.92
CA LEU A 34 2.10 -2.77 0.16
C LEU A 34 2.22 -3.48 1.50
N LEU A 35 3.10 -2.99 2.35
CA LEU A 35 3.21 -3.46 3.74
C LEU A 35 2.54 -2.44 4.64
N VAL A 36 1.49 -2.86 5.33
CA VAL A 36 0.78 -2.03 6.30
C VAL A 36 1.13 -2.52 7.70
N ALA A 37 1.75 -1.69 8.50
CA ALA A 37 2.20 -2.04 9.83
C ALA A 37 1.61 -1.10 10.87
N GLY A 38 1.41 -1.62 12.09
CA GLY A 38 0.89 -0.84 13.20
C GLY A 38 -0.41 -1.41 13.74
N GLN A 39 -0.95 -0.76 14.77
CA GLN A 39 -2.20 -1.15 15.38
C GLN A 39 -3.37 -0.49 14.66
N GLY A 40 -4.52 -1.18 14.64
CA GLY A 40 -5.73 -0.63 14.05
C GLY A 40 -5.62 -0.41 12.54
N THR A 41 -4.80 -1.21 11.87
CA THR A 41 -4.52 -1.02 10.46
C THR A 41 -5.41 -1.85 9.54
N GLU A 42 -6.40 -2.54 10.07
CA GLU A 42 -7.27 -3.39 9.25
C GLU A 42 -8.00 -2.58 8.18
N ALA A 43 -8.55 -1.43 8.57
CA ALA A 43 -9.22 -0.54 7.61
C ALA A 43 -8.24 -0.02 6.56
N VAL A 44 -7.01 0.28 6.97
CA VAL A 44 -5.97 0.73 6.04
C VAL A 44 -5.60 -0.38 5.06
N ALA A 45 -5.47 -1.61 5.56
CA ALA A 45 -5.16 -2.75 4.69
C ALA A 45 -6.27 -2.98 3.65
N ASN A 46 -7.53 -2.84 4.06
CA ASN A 46 -8.65 -2.95 3.14
C ASN A 46 -8.63 -1.83 2.09
N ALA A 47 -8.33 -0.62 2.51
CA ALA A 47 -8.20 0.51 1.58
C ALA A 47 -7.05 0.28 0.61
N ALA A 48 -5.92 -0.23 1.11
CA ALA A 48 -4.76 -0.51 0.27
C ALA A 48 -5.08 -1.55 -0.80
N ALA A 49 -5.87 -2.57 -0.45
CA ALA A 49 -6.26 -3.60 -1.40
C ALA A 49 -7.11 -3.05 -2.54
N SER A 50 -7.77 -1.91 -2.33
CA SER A 50 -8.60 -1.28 -3.34
C SER A 50 -7.83 -0.31 -4.23
N VAL A 51 -6.56 -0.03 -3.92
CA VAL A 51 -5.78 0.91 -4.72
C VAL A 51 -5.36 0.26 -6.03
N ALA A 52 -5.59 0.97 -7.13
CA ALA A 52 -5.20 0.48 -8.45
C ALA A 52 -3.68 0.35 -8.54
N GLY A 53 -3.21 -0.76 -9.08
CA GLY A 53 -1.79 -1.02 -9.24
C GLY A 53 -1.19 -1.85 -8.12
N VAL A 54 -1.90 -2.05 -7.02
CA VAL A 54 -1.42 -2.89 -5.91
C VAL A 54 -1.78 -4.35 -6.21
N SER A 55 -0.78 -5.21 -6.18
CA SER A 55 -0.94 -6.64 -6.44
C SER A 55 -1.18 -7.42 -5.15
N LYS A 56 -0.60 -6.96 -4.04
CA LYS A 56 -0.65 -7.69 -2.78
C LYS A 56 -0.53 -6.72 -1.62
N VAL A 57 -1.21 -7.01 -0.53
CA VAL A 57 -1.10 -6.25 0.71
C VAL A 57 -0.67 -7.21 1.82
N LEU A 58 0.39 -6.84 2.54
CA LEU A 58 0.83 -7.54 3.74
C LEU A 58 0.45 -6.68 4.94
N HIS A 59 -0.11 -7.32 5.95
CA HIS A 59 -0.57 -6.63 7.14
C HIS A 59 0.21 -7.17 8.34
N ALA A 60 0.96 -6.30 8.99
CA ALA A 60 1.71 -6.61 10.20
C ALA A 60 1.26 -5.67 11.31
N GLY A 61 0.59 -6.22 12.29
CA GLY A 61 0.05 -5.35 13.33
C GLY A 61 0.07 -5.93 14.70
#